data_4c3e390af5006113359777961f5d365d
#
_entry.id   4c3e390af5006113359777961f5d365d
#
_cell.length_a   1.000
_cell.length_b   1.000
_cell.length_c   1.000
_cell.angle_alpha   90.00
_cell.angle_beta   90.00
_cell.angle_gamma   90.00
#
_symmetry.space_group_name_H-M   'P 1'
#
loop_
_entity.id
_entity.type
_entity.pdbx_description
1 polymer ?
#
loop_
_entity_poly.entity_id
_entity_poly.type
_entity_poly.pdbx_seq_one_letter_code
_entity_poly.pdbx_strand_id
1 'polypeptide(L)'
;RSLGQDSVDGKANEVFTFVMPDTQQVAVYVDAASGLVSKYELLFVDPLTGEEASEILFGDYTALSAGKVRVPQSWTWRQAGDTIARYRVQVDINPQITDQSFDVAAQGYARVAPQPDNLDEQVEKLADGVFVIHNVAGQNQNTLAVAFKDYVLAVEAPGSSEGADAVIKKIKEAIPGKPIRYLAMTHHHGDHIGGLRSFIAEGATVVTTAANRQVVEAMAAAPQNDRLAKNPRVPEFLFIERNKRVLSDGSRTVELINVGPNPHAKDMVVAYLPRERVVFQGDLFFLPANDAPAGPPQAGTVSFGKRMKELGLKVDRIASVHGRTATIDEFAKATQGT
;
A
#
# COMPACT_ATOMS: atom_id res chain seq x y z
N ARG A 1 -28.60 0.46 15.32
CA ARG A 1 -29.76 -0.18 14.68
C ARG A 1 -29.69 -1.69 14.88
N SER A 2 -30.80 -2.35 15.22
CA SER A 2 -30.88 -3.82 15.18
C SER A 2 -31.07 -4.30 13.74
N LEU A 3 -30.38 -5.38 13.39
CA LEU A 3 -30.52 -6.11 12.12
C LEU A 3 -31.32 -7.43 12.29
N GLY A 4 -31.78 -7.74 13.52
CA GLY A 4 -32.47 -8.99 13.82
C GLY A 4 -31.51 -10.07 14.29
N GLN A 5 -31.85 -11.33 14.02
CA GLN A 5 -31.07 -12.50 14.48
C GLN A 5 -30.27 -13.13 13.36
N ASP A 6 -29.08 -13.63 13.72
CA ASP A 6 -28.22 -14.42 12.83
C ASP A 6 -27.51 -15.50 13.64
N SER A 7 -26.81 -16.41 12.99
CA SER A 7 -26.11 -17.53 13.61
C SER A 7 -24.59 -17.35 13.56
N VAL A 8 -23.92 -17.51 14.69
CA VAL A 8 -22.45 -17.59 14.79
C VAL A 8 -22.09 -18.94 15.37
N ASP A 9 -21.36 -19.76 14.61
CA ASP A 9 -20.97 -21.13 14.99
C ASP A 9 -22.15 -21.99 15.51
N GLY A 10 -23.34 -21.84 14.85
CA GLY A 10 -24.55 -22.58 15.20
C GLY A 10 -25.34 -22.04 16.39
N LYS A 11 -24.95 -20.93 16.99
CA LYS A 11 -25.65 -20.25 18.10
C LYS A 11 -26.41 -19.03 17.61
N ALA A 12 -27.62 -18.84 18.11
CA ALA A 12 -28.43 -17.64 17.80
C ALA A 12 -27.83 -16.39 18.42
N ASN A 13 -27.72 -15.34 17.63
CA ASN A 13 -27.18 -14.06 18.03
C ASN A 13 -28.14 -12.93 17.63
N GLU A 14 -28.26 -11.93 18.50
CA GLU A 14 -28.85 -10.63 18.14
C GLU A 14 -27.77 -9.78 17.48
N VAL A 15 -28.10 -9.16 16.33
CA VAL A 15 -27.14 -8.38 15.53
C VAL A 15 -27.47 -6.89 15.61
N PHE A 16 -26.47 -6.10 15.98
CA PHE A 16 -26.55 -4.65 16.04
C PHE A 16 -25.52 -4.03 15.11
N THR A 17 -25.92 -2.99 14.38
CA THR A 17 -24.99 -2.22 13.53
C THR A 17 -24.98 -0.75 13.91
N PHE A 18 -23.81 -0.13 13.75
CA PHE A 18 -23.59 1.30 13.87
C PHE A 18 -22.47 1.73 12.93
N VAL A 19 -22.39 3.04 12.70
CA VAL A 19 -21.33 3.65 11.87
C VAL A 19 -20.35 4.35 12.81
N MET A 20 -19.08 4.06 12.66
CA MET A 20 -18.00 4.72 13.41
C MET A 20 -17.83 6.17 12.92
N PRO A 21 -17.21 7.06 13.73
CA PRO A 21 -16.94 8.44 13.31
C PRO A 21 -16.15 8.57 12.01
N ASP A 22 -15.32 7.60 11.69
CA ASP A 22 -14.55 7.50 10.44
C ASP A 22 -15.35 6.92 9.25
N THR A 23 -16.69 6.81 9.39
CA THR A 23 -17.62 6.25 8.39
C THR A 23 -17.58 4.73 8.17
N GLN A 24 -16.79 3.99 8.94
CA GLN A 24 -16.77 2.53 8.86
C GLN A 24 -18.05 1.94 9.45
N GLN A 25 -18.66 1.00 8.76
CA GLN A 25 -19.83 0.27 9.25
C GLN A 25 -19.38 -0.96 10.04
N VAL A 26 -19.93 -1.08 11.25
CA VAL A 26 -19.64 -2.17 12.19
C VAL A 26 -20.89 -2.93 12.53
N ALA A 27 -20.80 -4.25 12.60
CA ALA A 27 -21.82 -5.13 13.16
C ALA A 27 -21.29 -5.87 14.39
N VAL A 28 -22.09 -5.92 15.44
CA VAL A 28 -21.79 -6.64 16.68
C VAL A 28 -22.83 -7.73 16.88
N TYR A 29 -22.37 -8.94 17.08
CA TYR A 29 -23.18 -10.14 17.31
C TYR A 29 -23.13 -10.49 18.77
N VAL A 30 -24.29 -10.55 19.41
CA VAL A 30 -24.46 -10.85 20.83
C VAL A 30 -25.20 -12.17 20.97
N ASP A 31 -24.56 -13.16 21.56
CA ASP A 31 -25.17 -14.47 21.83
C ASP A 31 -26.45 -14.32 22.63
N ALA A 32 -27.55 -14.79 22.08
CA ALA A 32 -28.88 -14.59 22.64
C ALA A 32 -29.10 -15.26 24.02
N ALA A 33 -28.34 -16.32 24.30
CA ALA A 33 -28.44 -17.07 25.56
C ALA A 33 -27.59 -16.46 26.68
N SER A 34 -26.37 -16.02 26.37
CA SER A 34 -25.42 -15.54 27.37
C SER A 34 -25.34 -14.00 27.48
N GLY A 35 -25.82 -13.28 26.49
CA GLY A 35 -25.67 -11.83 26.38
C GLY A 35 -24.22 -11.34 26.12
N LEU A 36 -23.35 -12.26 25.69
CA LEU A 36 -21.94 -11.94 25.44
C LEU A 36 -21.71 -11.68 23.94
N VAL A 37 -20.76 -10.81 23.63
CA VAL A 37 -20.36 -10.57 22.24
C VAL A 37 -19.67 -11.82 21.68
N SER A 38 -20.20 -12.41 20.63
CA SER A 38 -19.61 -13.58 19.99
C SER A 38 -18.79 -13.21 18.76
N LYS A 39 -19.18 -12.12 18.05
CA LYS A 39 -18.48 -11.66 16.86
C LYS A 39 -18.59 -10.14 16.75
N TYR A 40 -17.51 -9.56 16.25
CA TYR A 40 -17.45 -8.19 15.76
C TYR A 40 -17.11 -8.28 14.27
N GLU A 41 -17.77 -7.51 13.43
CA GLU A 41 -17.59 -7.51 12.00
C GLU A 41 -17.43 -6.07 11.49
N LEU A 42 -16.38 -5.84 10.73
CA LEU A 42 -16.09 -4.58 10.07
C LEU A 42 -16.20 -4.78 8.57
N LEU A 43 -17.09 -4.03 7.92
CA LEU A 43 -17.19 -4.00 6.47
C LEU A 43 -16.20 -2.95 5.92
N PHE A 44 -15.45 -3.35 4.92
CA PHE A 44 -14.51 -2.47 4.21
C PHE A 44 -14.50 -2.80 2.72
N VAL A 45 -13.94 -1.91 1.92
CA VAL A 45 -13.76 -2.14 0.49
C VAL A 45 -12.29 -2.47 0.25
N ASP A 46 -12.02 -3.74 -0.11
CA ASP A 46 -10.71 -4.16 -0.56
C ASP A 46 -10.52 -3.76 -2.03
N PRO A 47 -9.38 -3.16 -2.43
CA PRO A 47 -9.16 -2.75 -3.81
C PRO A 47 -9.17 -3.89 -4.81
N LEU A 48 -8.80 -5.11 -4.37
CA LEU A 48 -8.72 -6.28 -5.22
C LEU A 48 -10.04 -7.04 -5.32
N THR A 49 -10.70 -7.27 -4.17
CA THR A 49 -11.85 -8.18 -4.08
C THR A 49 -13.19 -7.46 -3.93
N GLY A 50 -13.19 -6.17 -3.65
CA GLY A 50 -14.39 -5.36 -3.44
C GLY A 50 -14.84 -5.31 -1.98
N GLU A 51 -16.15 -5.37 -1.74
CA GLU A 51 -16.68 -5.34 -0.37
C GLU A 51 -16.35 -6.65 0.36
N GLU A 52 -15.68 -6.53 1.50
CA GLU A 52 -15.29 -7.65 2.35
C GLU A 52 -15.61 -7.37 3.82
N ALA A 53 -15.64 -8.46 4.59
CA ALA A 53 -15.77 -8.40 6.04
C ALA A 53 -14.47 -8.83 6.71
N SER A 54 -14.01 -8.03 7.68
CA SER A 54 -13.03 -8.43 8.68
C SER A 54 -13.77 -8.79 9.96
N GLU A 55 -13.61 -10.01 10.43
CA GLU A 55 -14.35 -10.55 11.57
C GLU A 55 -13.42 -10.87 12.73
N ILE A 56 -13.81 -10.51 13.94
CA ILE A 56 -13.18 -11.00 15.18
C ILE A 56 -14.21 -11.85 15.92
N LEU A 57 -13.96 -13.15 16.04
CA LEU A 57 -14.79 -14.07 16.82
C LEU A 57 -14.19 -14.21 18.21
N PHE A 58 -15.04 -14.09 19.22
CA PHE A 58 -14.66 -14.19 20.63
C PHE A 58 -15.10 -15.52 21.24
N GLY A 59 -14.22 -16.14 22.02
CA GLY A 59 -14.49 -17.41 22.66
C GLY A 59 -13.88 -17.55 24.07
N ASP A 60 -14.13 -18.68 24.69
CA ASP A 60 -13.56 -19.07 25.98
C ASP A 60 -13.73 -17.99 27.06
N TYR A 61 -14.94 -17.45 27.20
CA TYR A 61 -15.23 -16.40 28.18
C TYR A 61 -15.00 -16.85 29.61
N THR A 62 -14.16 -16.13 30.32
CA THR A 62 -13.83 -16.35 31.73
C THR A 62 -14.35 -15.24 32.61
N ALA A 63 -14.93 -15.59 33.76
CA ALA A 63 -15.36 -14.62 34.75
C ALA A 63 -14.17 -14.12 35.59
N LEU A 64 -14.01 -12.80 35.66
CA LEU A 64 -13.02 -12.11 36.48
C LEU A 64 -13.71 -11.27 37.54
N SER A 65 -12.96 -10.78 38.53
CA SER A 65 -13.47 -9.93 39.63
C SER A 65 -14.74 -10.48 40.31
N ALA A 66 -14.66 -11.71 40.77
CA ALA A 66 -15.78 -12.42 41.42
C ALA A 66 -17.05 -12.50 40.56
N GLY A 67 -16.88 -12.66 39.25
CA GLY A 67 -17.96 -12.83 38.29
C GLY A 67 -18.59 -11.53 37.75
N LYS A 68 -18.11 -10.35 38.19
CA LYS A 68 -18.65 -9.06 37.74
C LYS A 68 -18.29 -8.69 36.30
N VAL A 69 -17.18 -9.22 35.80
CA VAL A 69 -16.70 -8.99 34.42
C VAL A 69 -16.43 -10.33 33.75
N ARG A 70 -16.88 -10.48 32.52
CA ARG A 70 -16.55 -11.64 31.68
C ARG A 70 -15.75 -11.17 30.47
N VAL A 71 -14.62 -11.83 30.24
CA VAL A 71 -13.69 -11.49 29.15
C VAL A 71 -13.41 -12.69 28.28
N PRO A 72 -13.28 -12.53 26.95
CA PRO A 72 -12.86 -13.62 26.06
C PRO A 72 -11.39 -13.95 26.28
N GLN A 73 -11.06 -15.23 26.28
CA GLN A 73 -9.68 -15.73 26.37
C GLN A 73 -9.16 -16.18 25.01
N SER A 74 -10.01 -16.25 23.99
CA SER A 74 -9.60 -16.55 22.62
C SER A 74 -10.24 -15.58 21.63
N TRP A 75 -9.45 -15.19 20.62
CA TRP A 75 -9.89 -14.40 19.50
C TRP A 75 -9.48 -15.10 18.20
N THR A 76 -10.41 -15.16 17.26
CA THR A 76 -10.10 -15.62 15.89
C THR A 76 -10.37 -14.49 14.94
N TRP A 77 -9.33 -14.03 14.25
CA TRP A 77 -9.45 -13.06 13.19
C TRP A 77 -9.67 -13.78 11.87
N ARG A 78 -10.74 -13.40 11.16
CA ARG A 78 -11.03 -13.83 9.78
C ARG A 78 -11.12 -12.64 8.87
N GLN A 79 -10.76 -12.84 7.61
CA GLN A 79 -10.96 -11.88 6.53
C GLN A 79 -11.43 -12.62 5.30
N ALA A 80 -12.48 -12.12 4.62
CA ALA A 80 -13.12 -12.78 3.49
C ALA A 80 -13.45 -14.27 3.73
N GLY A 81 -13.78 -14.63 4.98
CA GLY A 81 -14.08 -16.00 5.39
C GLY A 81 -12.87 -16.84 5.81
N ASP A 82 -11.65 -16.42 5.45
CA ASP A 82 -10.42 -17.14 5.80
C ASP A 82 -9.88 -16.75 7.18
N THR A 83 -9.40 -17.74 7.95
CA THR A 83 -8.77 -17.47 9.23
C THR A 83 -7.35 -16.92 9.02
N ILE A 84 -7.14 -15.67 9.41
CA ILE A 84 -5.83 -15.01 9.36
C ILE A 84 -5.01 -15.32 10.59
N ALA A 85 -5.62 -15.25 11.80
CA ALA A 85 -4.90 -15.49 13.03
C ALA A 85 -5.83 -16.02 14.14
N ARG A 86 -5.25 -16.73 15.10
CA ARG A 86 -5.87 -17.13 16.36
C ARG A 86 -5.01 -16.68 17.52
N TYR A 87 -5.65 -16.02 18.47
CA TYR A 87 -4.99 -15.49 19.66
C TYR A 87 -5.54 -16.16 20.91
N ARG A 88 -4.65 -16.48 21.84
CA ARG A 88 -4.99 -16.71 23.25
C ARG A 88 -4.59 -15.49 24.04
N VAL A 89 -5.51 -15.01 24.88
CA VAL A 89 -5.37 -13.75 25.60
C VAL A 89 -5.48 -14.00 27.09
N GLN A 90 -4.53 -13.49 27.84
CA GLN A 90 -4.63 -13.39 29.30
C GLN A 90 -4.98 -11.93 29.63
N VAL A 91 -6.00 -11.75 30.45
CA VAL A 91 -6.49 -10.42 30.87
C VAL A 91 -6.34 -10.27 32.36
N ASP A 92 -5.61 -9.25 32.77
CA ASP A 92 -5.52 -8.81 34.17
C ASP A 92 -6.37 -7.56 34.36
N ILE A 93 -7.25 -7.57 35.39
CA ILE A 93 -8.12 -6.43 35.69
C ILE A 93 -7.40 -5.48 36.64
N ASN A 94 -7.32 -4.19 36.23
CA ASN A 94 -6.70 -3.12 36.99
C ASN A 94 -5.29 -3.48 37.50
N PRO A 95 -4.38 -3.95 36.60
CA PRO A 95 -3.02 -4.25 37.00
C PRO A 95 -2.35 -2.94 37.48
N GLN A 96 -1.37 -3.06 38.37
CA GLN A 96 -0.55 -1.92 38.74
C GLN A 96 0.41 -1.60 37.58
N ILE A 97 -0.01 -0.64 36.76
CA ILE A 97 0.79 -0.16 35.62
C ILE A 97 1.47 1.14 36.06
N THR A 98 2.79 1.18 35.99
CA THR A 98 3.62 2.36 36.21
C THR A 98 4.30 2.77 34.91
N ASP A 99 4.88 3.96 34.86
CA ASP A 99 5.66 4.40 33.70
C ASP A 99 6.76 3.42 33.32
N GLN A 100 7.34 2.75 34.34
CA GLN A 100 8.34 1.68 34.14
C GLN A 100 7.81 0.45 33.39
N SER A 101 6.50 0.21 33.40
CA SER A 101 5.87 -0.88 32.64
C SER A 101 6.00 -0.67 31.13
N PHE A 102 6.24 0.54 30.70
CA PHE A 102 6.43 0.94 29.29
C PHE A 102 7.90 1.22 28.96
N ASP A 103 8.80 1.14 29.92
CA ASP A 103 10.23 1.23 29.66
C ASP A 103 10.71 -0.05 28.98
N VAL A 104 10.86 0.01 27.67
CA VAL A 104 11.56 -1.02 26.91
C VAL A 104 13.02 -0.90 27.32
N ALA A 105 13.54 -1.92 28.02
CA ALA A 105 14.94 -1.99 28.39
C ALA A 105 15.80 -1.81 27.15
N ALA A 106 16.52 -0.69 27.07
CA ALA A 106 17.30 -0.27 25.92
C ALA A 106 18.59 -1.09 25.79
N GLN A 107 18.48 -2.39 25.57
CA GLN A 107 19.62 -3.22 25.25
C GLN A 107 20.13 -2.88 23.85
N GLY A 108 21.01 -1.86 23.79
CA GLY A 108 21.64 -1.44 22.53
C GLY A 108 20.81 -0.51 21.65
N TYR A 109 19.65 -0.02 22.11
CA TYR A 109 18.83 0.93 21.38
C TYR A 109 18.86 2.31 22.05
N ALA A 110 19.06 3.35 21.26
CA ALA A 110 18.85 4.73 21.71
C ALA A 110 17.38 5.12 21.48
N ARG A 111 16.78 5.77 22.47
CA ARG A 111 15.44 6.37 22.29
C ARG A 111 15.59 7.56 21.34
N VAL A 112 15.09 7.42 20.13
CA VAL A 112 15.00 8.52 19.16
C VAL A 112 13.63 9.17 19.34
N ALA A 113 13.60 10.49 19.48
CA ALA A 113 12.34 11.22 19.46
C ALA A 113 11.67 11.01 18.09
N PRO A 114 10.38 10.63 18.04
CA PRO A 114 9.68 10.51 16.77
C PRO A 114 9.69 11.87 16.07
N GLN A 115 10.23 11.90 14.85
CA GLN A 115 10.09 13.07 14.00
C GLN A 115 8.87 12.82 13.10
N PRO A 116 7.93 13.77 13.03
CA PRO A 116 6.80 13.62 12.11
C PRO A 116 7.31 13.58 10.69
N ASP A 117 6.76 12.67 9.88
CA ASP A 117 7.01 12.69 8.45
C ASP A 117 6.41 13.96 7.83
N ASN A 118 7.15 14.56 6.91
CA ASN A 118 6.62 15.63 6.08
C ASN A 118 5.81 14.98 4.95
N LEU A 119 4.50 14.89 5.15
CA LEU A 119 3.54 14.37 4.16
C LEU A 119 2.84 15.48 3.38
N ASP A 120 3.46 16.65 3.28
CA ASP A 120 2.94 17.73 2.45
C ASP A 120 2.93 17.31 0.98
N GLU A 121 1.82 17.63 0.32
CA GLU A 121 1.65 17.40 -1.09
C GLU A 121 2.64 18.24 -1.91
N GLN A 122 3.47 17.60 -2.73
CA GLN A 122 4.50 18.26 -3.51
C GLN A 122 4.55 17.73 -4.94
N VAL A 123 4.98 18.60 -5.86
CA VAL A 123 5.36 18.21 -7.23
C VAL A 123 6.83 18.53 -7.41
N GLU A 124 7.68 17.50 -7.30
CA GLU A 124 9.12 17.61 -7.50
C GLU A 124 9.46 17.48 -8.99
N LYS A 125 10.15 18.46 -9.57
CA LYS A 125 10.69 18.36 -10.92
C LYS A 125 12.08 17.75 -10.91
N LEU A 126 12.21 16.50 -11.35
CA LEU A 126 13.51 15.84 -11.47
C LEU A 126 14.28 16.25 -12.71
N ALA A 127 13.58 16.44 -13.82
CA ALA A 127 14.15 16.94 -15.08
C ALA A 127 13.04 17.60 -15.90
N ASP A 128 13.36 18.12 -17.07
CA ASP A 128 12.33 18.65 -17.96
C ASP A 128 11.36 17.54 -18.37
N GLY A 129 10.05 17.72 -18.05
CA GLY A 129 9.01 16.73 -18.28
C GLY A 129 9.11 15.45 -17.43
N VAL A 130 9.86 15.46 -16.31
CA VAL A 130 9.95 14.35 -15.35
C VAL A 130 9.64 14.88 -13.95
N PHE A 131 8.56 14.37 -13.36
CA PHE A 131 8.05 14.84 -12.10
C PHE A 131 7.77 13.67 -11.15
N VAL A 132 7.99 13.88 -9.86
CA VAL A 132 7.45 13.01 -8.80
C VAL A 132 6.34 13.78 -8.10
N ILE A 133 5.19 13.15 -8.01
CA ILE A 133 4.03 13.67 -7.30
C ILE A 133 4.04 13.00 -5.91
N HIS A 134 4.31 13.78 -4.87
CA HIS A 134 4.49 13.29 -3.51
C HIS A 134 3.21 13.43 -2.68
N ASN A 135 2.93 12.44 -1.85
CA ASN A 135 2.02 12.49 -0.70
C ASN A 135 0.60 12.98 -1.00
N VAL A 136 0.10 12.75 -2.22
CA VAL A 136 -1.23 13.23 -2.61
C VAL A 136 -2.32 12.61 -1.74
N ALA A 137 -3.28 13.41 -1.33
CA ALA A 137 -4.38 13.04 -0.44
C ALA A 137 -3.90 12.55 0.94
N GLY A 138 -2.76 13.03 1.43
CA GLY A 138 -2.20 12.65 2.74
C GLY A 138 -1.66 11.23 2.80
N GLN A 139 -1.50 10.57 1.66
CA GLN A 139 -0.92 9.23 1.57
C GLN A 139 0.60 9.35 1.42
N ASN A 140 1.36 8.58 2.20
CA ASN A 140 2.83 8.49 2.04
C ASN A 140 3.18 7.65 0.80
N GLN A 141 2.73 8.12 -0.37
CA GLN A 141 2.91 7.46 -1.64
C GLN A 141 3.21 8.46 -2.74
N ASN A 142 4.13 8.10 -3.61
CA ASN A 142 4.59 8.94 -4.70
C ASN A 142 4.31 8.26 -6.04
N THR A 143 4.03 9.07 -7.04
CA THR A 143 3.86 8.64 -8.43
C THR A 143 4.86 9.38 -9.31
N LEU A 144 5.62 8.66 -10.13
CA LEU A 144 6.43 9.27 -11.18
C LEU A 144 5.56 9.59 -12.40
N ALA A 145 5.66 10.81 -12.91
CA ALA A 145 5.04 11.24 -14.17
C ALA A 145 6.11 11.63 -15.19
N VAL A 146 6.09 11.01 -16.36
CA VAL A 146 7.06 11.23 -17.43
C VAL A 146 6.36 11.67 -18.70
N ALA A 147 6.63 12.91 -19.13
CA ALA A 147 6.12 13.46 -20.39
C ALA A 147 6.91 12.93 -21.57
N PHE A 148 6.25 12.24 -22.47
CA PHE A 148 6.69 11.98 -23.84
C PHE A 148 6.16 13.08 -24.79
N LYS A 149 6.45 12.96 -26.09
CA LYS A 149 6.01 13.95 -27.06
C LYS A 149 4.48 14.12 -27.06
N ASP A 150 3.73 13.02 -27.09
CA ASP A 150 2.28 13.04 -27.28
C ASP A 150 1.48 12.43 -26.11
N TYR A 151 2.14 11.96 -25.05
CA TYR A 151 1.49 11.27 -23.92
C TYR A 151 2.32 11.36 -22.63
N VAL A 152 1.72 10.90 -21.56
CA VAL A 152 2.36 10.72 -20.24
C VAL A 152 2.42 9.23 -19.89
N LEU A 153 3.55 8.80 -19.35
CA LEU A 153 3.69 7.59 -18.55
C LEU A 153 3.57 7.96 -17.07
N ALA A 154 2.65 7.36 -16.36
CA ALA A 154 2.64 7.32 -14.90
C ALA A 154 3.29 6.03 -14.40
N VAL A 155 4.00 6.08 -13.29
CA VAL A 155 4.53 4.89 -12.60
C VAL A 155 4.02 4.92 -11.18
N GLU A 156 3.32 3.90 -10.78
CA GLU A 156 2.56 3.70 -9.54
C GLU A 156 1.17 4.35 -9.53
N ALA A 157 0.24 3.57 -8.95
CA ALA A 157 -1.08 4.05 -8.58
C ALA A 157 -1.21 3.99 -7.05
N PRO A 158 -1.60 5.09 -6.39
CA PRO A 158 -1.81 5.09 -4.94
C PRO A 158 -2.78 4.00 -4.47
N GLY A 159 -2.75 3.66 -3.17
CA GLY A 159 -3.51 2.57 -2.58
C GLY A 159 -5.04 2.71 -2.60
N SER A 160 -5.58 3.77 -3.22
CA SER A 160 -7.02 3.97 -3.35
C SER A 160 -7.40 4.69 -4.65
N SER A 161 -8.64 4.50 -5.09
CA SER A 161 -9.19 5.23 -6.25
C SER A 161 -9.23 6.75 -6.01
N GLU A 162 -9.51 7.19 -4.79
CA GLU A 162 -9.52 8.63 -4.43
C GLU A 162 -8.12 9.24 -4.56
N GLY A 163 -7.10 8.58 -3.99
CA GLY A 163 -5.71 9.01 -4.11
C GLY A 163 -5.25 9.04 -5.58
N ALA A 164 -5.63 8.03 -6.36
CA ALA A 164 -5.30 7.98 -7.79
C ALA A 164 -5.97 9.10 -8.59
N ASP A 165 -7.23 9.42 -8.33
CA ASP A 165 -7.93 10.54 -8.99
C ASP A 165 -7.25 11.89 -8.67
N ALA A 166 -6.80 12.08 -7.42
CA ALA A 166 -6.03 13.25 -7.04
C ALA A 166 -4.66 13.31 -7.74
N VAL A 167 -3.94 12.19 -7.82
CA VAL A 167 -2.67 12.09 -8.58
C VAL A 167 -2.87 12.37 -10.06
N ILE A 168 -3.90 11.80 -10.70
CA ILE A 168 -4.23 12.06 -12.10
C ILE A 168 -4.45 13.55 -12.34
N LYS A 169 -5.15 14.23 -11.43
CA LYS A 169 -5.34 15.69 -11.50
C LYS A 169 -4.01 16.44 -11.46
N LYS A 170 -3.11 16.09 -10.51
CA LYS A 170 -1.78 16.71 -10.39
C LYS A 170 -0.89 16.45 -11.61
N ILE A 171 -0.94 15.25 -12.18
CA ILE A 171 -0.22 14.96 -13.42
C ILE A 171 -0.69 15.87 -14.56
N LYS A 172 -2.01 16.06 -14.70
CA LYS A 172 -2.58 16.94 -15.74
C LYS A 172 -2.25 18.43 -15.53
N GLU A 173 -2.13 18.86 -14.28
CA GLU A 173 -1.67 20.22 -13.92
C GLU A 173 -0.19 20.42 -14.26
N ALA A 174 0.66 19.44 -13.93
CA ALA A 174 2.11 19.50 -14.19
C ALA A 174 2.47 19.30 -15.67
N ILE A 175 1.69 18.51 -16.41
CA ILE A 175 1.91 18.16 -17.83
C ILE A 175 0.61 18.38 -18.61
N PRO A 176 0.23 19.64 -18.87
CA PRO A 176 -1.05 19.94 -19.53
C PRO A 176 -1.09 19.46 -20.99
N GLY A 177 -2.29 19.12 -21.45
CA GLY A 177 -2.58 18.82 -22.84
C GLY A 177 -2.16 17.45 -23.34
N LYS A 178 -1.61 16.57 -22.46
CA LYS A 178 -1.21 15.21 -22.84
C LYS A 178 -2.02 14.16 -22.09
N PRO A 179 -2.54 13.12 -22.78
CA PRO A 179 -3.22 12.02 -22.11
C PRO A 179 -2.24 11.14 -21.32
N ILE A 180 -2.68 10.58 -20.21
CA ILE A 180 -1.96 9.51 -19.51
C ILE A 180 -2.21 8.22 -20.29
N ARG A 181 -1.24 7.79 -21.08
CA ARG A 181 -1.36 6.63 -21.97
C ARG A 181 -0.96 5.33 -21.32
N TYR A 182 -0.01 5.37 -20.38
CA TYR A 182 0.50 4.19 -19.69
C TYR A 182 0.52 4.42 -18.20
N LEU A 183 0.16 3.37 -17.45
CA LEU A 183 0.41 3.22 -16.04
C LEU A 183 1.34 2.02 -15.84
N ALA A 184 2.56 2.23 -15.40
CA ALA A 184 3.45 1.14 -15.01
C ALA A 184 3.31 0.86 -13.51
N MET A 185 3.20 -0.42 -13.14
CA MET A 185 3.10 -0.89 -11.75
C MET A 185 4.42 -1.54 -11.35
N THR A 186 4.96 -1.19 -10.18
CA THR A 186 6.21 -1.79 -9.70
C THR A 186 5.99 -3.22 -9.21
N HIS A 187 4.98 -3.47 -8.39
CA HIS A 187 4.63 -4.80 -7.87
C HIS A 187 3.16 -4.85 -7.43
N HIS A 188 2.73 -5.97 -6.87
CA HIS A 188 1.31 -6.31 -6.67
C HIS A 188 0.73 -5.93 -5.31
N HIS A 189 1.46 -5.29 -4.41
CA HIS A 189 0.90 -4.91 -3.11
C HIS A 189 -0.20 -3.85 -3.24
N GLY A 190 -1.18 -3.89 -2.33
CA GLY A 190 -2.41 -3.11 -2.46
C GLY A 190 -2.20 -1.60 -2.48
N ASP A 191 -1.23 -1.11 -1.75
CA ASP A 191 -0.85 0.30 -1.71
C ASP A 191 -0.18 0.81 -2.99
N HIS A 192 0.27 -0.10 -3.89
CA HIS A 192 0.85 0.23 -5.19
C HIS A 192 -0.13 0.09 -6.35
N ILE A 193 -1.19 -0.69 -6.17
CA ILE A 193 -2.14 -1.00 -7.23
C ILE A 193 -3.58 -0.53 -6.93
N GLY A 194 -3.87 -0.08 -5.71
CA GLY A 194 -5.23 0.26 -5.26
C GLY A 194 -5.95 1.29 -6.14
N GLY A 195 -5.22 2.20 -6.72
CA GLY A 195 -5.74 3.20 -7.65
C GLY A 195 -5.80 2.79 -9.13
N LEU A 196 -5.44 1.55 -9.47
CA LEU A 196 -5.38 1.03 -10.85
C LEU A 196 -6.62 1.39 -11.69
N ARG A 197 -7.80 1.21 -11.11
CA ARG A 197 -9.09 1.39 -11.78
C ARG A 197 -9.34 2.84 -12.21
N SER A 198 -8.86 3.83 -11.46
CA SER A 198 -8.93 5.24 -11.84
C SER A 198 -8.10 5.55 -13.07
N PHE A 199 -6.91 4.97 -13.19
CA PHE A 199 -6.08 5.10 -14.40
C PHE A 199 -6.66 4.36 -15.61
N ILE A 200 -7.30 3.19 -15.42
CA ILE A 200 -8.05 2.52 -16.49
C ILE A 200 -9.21 3.41 -16.95
N ALA A 201 -9.97 4.01 -16.03
CA ALA A 201 -11.04 4.95 -16.36
C ALA A 201 -10.54 6.19 -17.10
N GLU A 202 -9.29 6.61 -16.85
CA GLU A 202 -8.60 7.68 -17.59
C GLU A 202 -8.21 7.25 -19.02
N GLY A 203 -8.12 5.96 -19.30
CA GLY A 203 -7.76 5.37 -20.58
C GLY A 203 -6.30 4.92 -20.66
N ALA A 204 -5.64 4.74 -19.53
CA ALA A 204 -4.28 4.24 -19.48
C ALA A 204 -4.22 2.73 -19.72
N THR A 205 -3.26 2.28 -20.54
CA THR A 205 -2.86 0.87 -20.64
C THR A 205 -1.95 0.55 -19.45
N VAL A 206 -2.27 -0.51 -18.72
CA VAL A 206 -1.50 -0.96 -17.54
C VAL A 206 -0.31 -1.79 -17.98
N VAL A 207 0.88 -1.42 -17.51
CA VAL A 207 2.14 -2.11 -17.82
C VAL A 207 2.71 -2.71 -16.54
N THR A 208 2.87 -4.04 -16.51
CA THR A 208 3.47 -4.76 -15.37
C THR A 208 4.10 -6.07 -15.84
N THR A 209 4.64 -6.89 -14.94
CA THR A 209 5.17 -8.20 -15.29
C THR A 209 4.07 -9.22 -15.53
N ALA A 210 4.38 -10.29 -16.28
CA ALA A 210 3.43 -11.38 -16.50
C ALA A 210 3.03 -12.11 -15.20
N ALA A 211 3.90 -12.09 -14.17
CA ALA A 211 3.59 -12.67 -12.86
C ALA A 211 2.44 -11.96 -12.13
N ASN A 212 2.24 -10.67 -12.40
CA ASN A 212 1.17 -9.87 -11.77
C ASN A 212 -0.16 -9.92 -12.55
N ARG A 213 -0.24 -10.65 -13.68
CA ARG A 213 -1.43 -10.69 -14.55
C ARG A 213 -2.70 -10.97 -13.79
N GLN A 214 -2.74 -12.07 -13.03
CA GLN A 214 -3.94 -12.50 -12.32
C GLN A 214 -4.45 -11.43 -11.36
N VAL A 215 -3.56 -10.81 -10.62
CA VAL A 215 -3.89 -9.77 -9.62
C VAL A 215 -4.46 -8.53 -10.30
N VAL A 216 -3.78 -7.99 -11.33
CA VAL A 216 -4.25 -6.75 -11.97
C VAL A 216 -5.53 -6.94 -12.79
N GLU A 217 -5.73 -8.12 -13.40
CA GLU A 217 -6.96 -8.46 -14.11
C GLU A 217 -8.14 -8.62 -13.12
N ALA A 218 -7.92 -9.31 -11.98
CA ALA A 218 -8.92 -9.47 -10.93
C ALA A 218 -9.32 -8.11 -10.34
N MET A 219 -8.34 -7.26 -10.02
CA MET A 219 -8.60 -5.95 -9.49
C MET A 219 -9.34 -5.03 -10.47
N ALA A 220 -8.98 -5.06 -11.75
CA ALA A 220 -9.71 -4.31 -12.77
C ALA A 220 -11.18 -4.73 -12.90
N ALA A 221 -11.48 -6.01 -12.66
CA ALA A 221 -12.81 -6.59 -12.70
C ALA A 221 -13.57 -6.49 -11.37
N ALA A 222 -12.92 -6.13 -10.26
CA ALA A 222 -13.53 -6.08 -8.94
C ALA A 222 -14.76 -5.17 -8.88
N PRO A 223 -15.86 -5.59 -8.23
CA PRO A 223 -17.07 -4.79 -8.11
C PRO A 223 -16.84 -3.64 -7.12
N GLN A 224 -16.68 -2.44 -7.64
CA GLN A 224 -16.47 -1.23 -6.83
C GLN A 224 -17.35 -0.08 -7.33
N ASN A 225 -17.71 0.84 -6.43
CA ASN A 225 -18.45 2.07 -6.78
C ASN A 225 -17.48 3.24 -7.01
N ASP A 226 -16.64 3.11 -8.01
CA ASP A 226 -15.57 4.06 -8.34
C ASP A 226 -15.77 4.75 -9.70
N ARG A 227 -14.74 5.44 -10.16
CA ARG A 227 -14.72 6.14 -11.45
C ARG A 227 -14.84 5.19 -12.63
N LEU A 228 -14.23 3.98 -12.57
CA LEU A 228 -14.32 2.99 -13.65
C LEU A 228 -15.73 2.40 -13.75
N ALA A 229 -16.40 2.16 -12.62
CA ALA A 229 -17.79 1.73 -12.62
C ALA A 229 -18.73 2.78 -13.21
N LYS A 230 -18.48 4.06 -12.95
CA LYS A 230 -19.27 5.19 -13.49
C LYS A 230 -18.98 5.49 -14.96
N ASN A 231 -17.77 5.20 -15.43
CA ASN A 231 -17.31 5.40 -16.81
C ASN A 231 -16.62 4.13 -17.30
N PRO A 232 -17.35 3.08 -17.63
CA PRO A 232 -16.79 1.78 -17.97
C PRO A 232 -15.86 1.84 -19.20
N ARG A 233 -14.69 1.25 -19.06
CA ARG A 233 -13.71 1.03 -20.14
C ARG A 233 -13.23 -0.41 -20.08
N VAL A 234 -12.91 -0.96 -21.24
CA VAL A 234 -12.23 -2.24 -21.33
C VAL A 234 -10.78 -2.03 -20.89
N PRO A 235 -10.32 -2.75 -19.84
CA PRO A 235 -8.94 -2.63 -19.40
C PRO A 235 -7.97 -3.13 -20.47
N GLU A 236 -6.92 -2.39 -20.70
CA GLU A 236 -5.82 -2.79 -21.58
C GLU A 236 -4.58 -3.09 -20.75
N PHE A 237 -3.97 -4.26 -20.97
CA PHE A 237 -2.79 -4.72 -20.25
C PHE A 237 -1.64 -4.99 -21.21
N LEU A 238 -0.44 -4.67 -20.75
CA LEU A 238 0.78 -4.87 -21.48
C LEU A 238 1.80 -5.50 -20.55
N PHE A 239 2.05 -6.81 -20.74
CA PHE A 239 2.90 -7.56 -19.85
C PHE A 239 4.36 -7.57 -20.33
N ILE A 240 5.28 -7.39 -19.38
CA ILE A 240 6.72 -7.50 -19.59
C ILE A 240 7.06 -8.99 -19.54
N GLU A 241 7.25 -9.60 -20.70
CA GLU A 241 7.51 -11.04 -20.84
C GLU A 241 8.99 -11.41 -20.63
N ARG A 242 9.88 -10.43 -20.83
CA ARG A 242 11.34 -10.57 -20.66
C ARG A 242 11.83 -9.62 -19.58
N ASN A 243 13.14 -9.43 -19.51
CA ASN A 243 13.75 -8.63 -18.44
C ASN A 243 13.35 -7.15 -18.44
N LYS A 244 12.93 -6.60 -19.58
CA LYS A 244 12.51 -5.19 -19.68
C LYS A 244 11.60 -4.89 -20.85
N ARG A 245 10.90 -3.77 -20.72
CA ARG A 245 10.21 -3.08 -21.81
C ARG A 245 10.75 -1.67 -21.96
N VAL A 246 10.98 -1.25 -23.18
CA VAL A 246 11.44 0.09 -23.52
C VAL A 246 10.28 0.88 -24.11
N LEU A 247 9.98 2.04 -23.53
CA LEU A 247 9.09 3.05 -24.11
C LEU A 247 9.97 4.19 -24.64
N SER A 248 9.83 4.51 -25.91
CA SER A 248 10.60 5.58 -26.54
C SER A 248 9.79 6.25 -27.66
N ASP A 249 9.93 7.55 -27.81
CA ASP A 249 9.35 8.36 -28.90
C ASP A 249 10.41 9.12 -29.70
N GLY A 250 11.70 8.78 -29.51
CA GLY A 250 12.85 9.46 -30.12
C GLY A 250 13.31 10.69 -29.34
N SER A 251 12.47 11.34 -28.54
CA SER A 251 12.85 12.46 -27.68
C SER A 251 13.24 12.01 -26.26
N ARG A 252 12.60 10.95 -25.79
CA ARG A 252 12.80 10.36 -24.45
C ARG A 252 12.73 8.83 -24.49
N THR A 253 13.43 8.22 -23.56
CA THR A 253 13.41 6.76 -23.35
C THR A 253 13.21 6.48 -21.88
N VAL A 254 12.28 5.57 -21.57
CA VAL A 254 12.11 4.95 -20.25
C VAL A 254 12.22 3.44 -20.41
N GLU A 255 13.05 2.83 -19.59
CA GLU A 255 13.18 1.39 -19.52
C GLU A 255 12.43 0.89 -18.27
N LEU A 256 11.37 0.13 -18.46
CA LEU A 256 10.67 -0.59 -17.41
C LEU A 256 11.36 -1.94 -17.24
N ILE A 257 12.17 -2.07 -16.19
CA ILE A 257 13.06 -3.21 -15.99
C ILE A 257 12.50 -4.10 -14.87
N ASN A 258 12.28 -5.38 -15.19
CA ASN A 258 12.01 -6.37 -14.14
C ASN A 258 13.34 -6.72 -13.45
N VAL A 259 13.47 -6.35 -12.18
CA VAL A 259 14.65 -6.66 -11.37
C VAL A 259 14.63 -8.07 -10.80
N GLY A 260 13.53 -8.81 -11.02
CA GLY A 260 13.36 -10.20 -10.59
C GLY A 260 13.05 -10.35 -9.10
N PRO A 261 13.14 -11.61 -8.59
CA PRO A 261 12.86 -11.91 -7.20
C PRO A 261 13.79 -11.15 -6.25
N ASN A 262 13.22 -10.64 -5.18
CA ASN A 262 13.93 -9.87 -4.17
C ASN A 262 13.28 -10.12 -2.79
N PRO A 263 13.87 -9.65 -1.67
CA PRO A 263 13.32 -9.91 -0.34
C PRO A 263 11.92 -9.35 -0.08
N HIS A 264 11.45 -8.38 -0.91
CA HIS A 264 10.16 -7.74 -0.75
C HIS A 264 9.07 -8.41 -1.60
N ALA A 265 9.36 -8.72 -2.86
CA ALA A 265 8.39 -9.28 -3.79
C ALA A 265 9.03 -10.31 -4.74
N LYS A 266 8.22 -11.26 -5.22
CA LYS A 266 8.65 -12.27 -6.19
C LYS A 266 9.09 -11.65 -7.52
N ASP A 267 8.52 -10.49 -7.86
CA ASP A 267 8.74 -9.79 -9.11
C ASP A 267 8.56 -8.28 -8.90
N MET A 268 9.46 -7.47 -9.45
CA MET A 268 9.39 -6.02 -9.28
C MET A 268 9.91 -5.30 -10.52
N VAL A 269 9.16 -4.28 -10.94
CA VAL A 269 9.54 -3.38 -12.02
C VAL A 269 10.12 -2.10 -11.45
N VAL A 270 11.20 -1.62 -12.04
CA VAL A 270 11.72 -0.26 -11.83
C VAL A 270 11.64 0.52 -13.15
N ALA A 271 11.40 1.82 -13.07
CA ALA A 271 11.45 2.70 -14.23
C ALA A 271 12.80 3.41 -14.26
N TYR A 272 13.61 3.13 -15.27
CA TYR A 272 14.91 3.75 -15.47
C TYR A 272 14.86 4.76 -16.63
N LEU A 273 15.33 5.98 -16.38
CA LEU A 273 15.47 7.06 -17.34
C LEU A 273 16.98 7.25 -17.64
N PRO A 274 17.52 6.64 -18.70
CA PRO A 274 18.97 6.60 -18.94
C PRO A 274 19.59 7.98 -19.14
N ARG A 275 18.91 8.89 -19.83
CA ARG A 275 19.38 10.24 -20.11
C ARG A 275 19.42 11.09 -18.84
N GLU A 276 18.38 11.01 -18.04
CA GLU A 276 18.22 11.76 -16.79
C GLU A 276 18.99 11.12 -15.62
N ARG A 277 19.44 9.87 -15.79
CA ARG A 277 20.13 9.05 -14.79
C ARG A 277 19.32 8.90 -13.51
N VAL A 278 18.00 8.73 -13.68
CA VAL A 278 17.03 8.56 -12.62
C VAL A 278 16.47 7.15 -12.64
N VAL A 279 16.33 6.55 -11.48
CA VAL A 279 15.52 5.33 -11.26
C VAL A 279 14.37 5.68 -10.35
N PHE A 280 13.17 5.23 -10.72
CA PHE A 280 12.01 5.17 -9.82
C PHE A 280 11.74 3.70 -9.50
N GLN A 281 11.50 3.40 -8.22
CA GLN A 281 11.30 2.03 -7.74
C GLN A 281 10.22 1.97 -6.63
N GLY A 282 9.73 0.77 -6.35
CA GLY A 282 8.78 0.48 -5.28
C GLY A 282 9.43 0.46 -3.89
N ASP A 283 9.39 -0.70 -3.22
CA ASP A 283 9.71 -0.86 -1.79
C ASP A 283 11.08 -1.46 -1.51
N LEU A 284 12.04 -1.26 -2.41
CA LEU A 284 13.40 -1.76 -2.22
C LEU A 284 14.27 -0.81 -1.41
N PHE A 285 13.98 0.48 -1.47
CA PHE A 285 14.71 1.53 -0.77
C PHE A 285 13.86 2.79 -0.65
N PHE A 286 13.88 3.41 0.51
CA PHE A 286 13.34 4.76 0.70
C PHE A 286 14.08 5.50 1.83
N LEU A 287 14.09 6.82 1.75
CA LEU A 287 14.49 7.70 2.83
C LEU A 287 13.25 8.38 3.42
N PRO A 288 13.21 8.59 4.74
CA PRO A 288 12.10 9.30 5.37
C PRO A 288 11.86 10.67 4.74
N ALA A 289 10.60 11.09 4.65
CA ALA A 289 10.22 12.38 4.09
C ALA A 289 10.68 13.58 4.95
N ASN A 290 11.02 13.34 6.21
CA ASN A 290 11.50 14.33 7.18
C ASN A 290 13.03 14.58 7.16
N ASP A 291 13.71 14.23 6.06
CA ASP A 291 15.16 14.35 5.89
C ASP A 291 16.04 13.55 6.87
N ALA A 292 15.44 12.64 7.64
CA ALA A 292 16.23 11.73 8.45
C ALA A 292 17.14 10.84 7.57
N PRO A 293 18.33 10.47 8.05
CA PRO A 293 19.22 9.57 7.33
C PRO A 293 18.57 8.18 7.20
N ALA A 294 19.05 7.41 6.21
CA ALA A 294 18.68 6.02 6.10
C ALA A 294 18.99 5.27 7.40
N GLY A 295 18.07 4.39 7.79
CA GLY A 295 18.31 3.44 8.87
C GLY A 295 19.38 2.38 8.49
N PRO A 296 19.57 1.35 9.31
CA PRO A 296 20.49 0.26 9.01
C PRO A 296 20.13 -0.42 7.69
N PRO A 297 21.11 -1.04 6.99
CA PRO A 297 20.90 -1.66 5.70
C PRO A 297 19.77 -2.68 5.72
N GLN A 298 18.80 -2.48 4.83
CA GLN A 298 17.70 -3.41 4.64
C GLN A 298 18.05 -4.43 3.54
N ALA A 299 17.60 -5.67 3.66
CA ALA A 299 17.86 -6.72 2.69
C ALA A 299 17.40 -6.33 1.27
N GLY A 300 16.26 -5.65 1.14
CA GLY A 300 15.76 -5.10 -0.13
C GLY A 300 16.73 -4.10 -0.75
N THR A 301 17.20 -3.15 0.04
CA THR A 301 18.15 -2.10 -0.38
C THR A 301 19.47 -2.69 -0.87
N VAL A 302 20.03 -3.63 -0.12
CA VAL A 302 21.29 -4.31 -0.50
C VAL A 302 21.11 -5.12 -1.79
N SER A 303 20.01 -5.88 -1.90
CA SER A 303 19.66 -6.64 -3.10
C SER A 303 19.51 -5.74 -4.33
N PHE A 304 18.82 -4.62 -4.17
CA PHE A 304 18.61 -3.65 -5.24
C PHE A 304 19.93 -3.01 -5.70
N GLY A 305 20.81 -2.62 -4.78
CA GLY A 305 22.14 -2.10 -5.11
C GLY A 305 23.00 -3.09 -5.91
N LYS A 306 22.97 -4.36 -5.54
CA LYS A 306 23.61 -5.44 -6.30
C LYS A 306 23.02 -5.53 -7.71
N ARG A 307 21.69 -5.54 -7.81
CA ARG A 307 20.98 -5.67 -9.08
C ARG A 307 21.23 -4.50 -10.04
N MET A 308 21.25 -3.26 -9.53
CA MET A 308 21.62 -2.09 -10.34
C MET A 308 23.03 -2.20 -10.94
N LYS A 309 24.00 -2.71 -10.16
CA LYS A 309 25.38 -2.95 -10.64
C LYS A 309 25.42 -4.03 -11.73
N GLU A 310 24.72 -5.15 -11.54
CA GLU A 310 24.63 -6.23 -12.54
C GLU A 310 24.01 -5.75 -13.86
N LEU A 311 23.02 -4.87 -13.78
CA LEU A 311 22.36 -4.26 -14.94
C LEU A 311 23.16 -3.12 -15.56
N GLY A 312 24.24 -2.68 -14.93
CA GLY A 312 25.08 -1.57 -15.41
C GLY A 312 24.36 -0.22 -15.44
N LEU A 313 23.36 0.00 -14.56
CA LEU A 313 22.59 1.24 -14.53
C LEU A 313 23.46 2.40 -14.04
N LYS A 314 23.47 3.49 -14.78
CA LYS A 314 24.14 4.74 -14.39
C LYS A 314 23.10 5.66 -13.77
N VAL A 315 23.11 5.75 -12.43
CA VAL A 315 22.10 6.45 -11.64
C VAL A 315 22.72 7.56 -10.83
N ASP A 316 22.10 8.73 -10.82
CA ASP A 316 22.46 9.86 -9.96
C ASP A 316 21.41 10.06 -8.85
N ARG A 317 20.15 9.75 -9.15
CA ARG A 317 19.01 9.89 -8.22
C ARG A 317 18.10 8.69 -8.25
N ILE A 318 17.58 8.34 -7.07
CA ILE A 318 16.59 7.28 -6.87
C ILE A 318 15.36 7.93 -6.27
N ALA A 319 14.26 7.94 -7.01
CA ALA A 319 12.95 8.28 -6.51
C ALA A 319 12.23 6.98 -6.10
N SER A 320 11.44 7.05 -5.06
CA SER A 320 10.77 5.91 -4.44
C SER A 320 9.29 6.17 -4.29
N VAL A 321 8.51 5.12 -4.22
CA VAL A 321 7.07 5.22 -3.93
C VAL A 321 6.84 5.82 -2.55
N HIS A 322 7.71 5.50 -1.59
CA HIS A 322 7.63 6.05 -0.24
C HIS A 322 8.81 6.99 0.05
N GLY A 323 8.54 8.03 0.87
CA GLY A 323 9.56 8.96 1.30
C GLY A 323 10.02 9.93 0.21
N ARG A 324 11.24 10.45 0.35
CA ARG A 324 11.80 11.46 -0.56
C ARG A 324 12.75 10.88 -1.60
N THR A 325 13.01 11.66 -2.64
CA THR A 325 14.06 11.35 -3.63
C THR A 325 15.44 11.37 -2.94
N ALA A 326 16.26 10.37 -3.25
CA ALA A 326 17.61 10.20 -2.73
C ALA A 326 18.67 10.41 -3.83
N THR A 327 19.85 10.87 -3.43
CA THR A 327 21.04 10.83 -4.26
C THR A 327 21.64 9.43 -4.26
N ILE A 328 22.47 9.14 -5.27
CA ILE A 328 23.18 7.84 -5.33
C ILE A 328 24.16 7.68 -4.15
N ASP A 329 24.70 8.78 -3.61
CA ASP A 329 25.61 8.74 -2.46
C ASP A 329 24.86 8.39 -1.16
N GLU A 330 23.64 8.90 -0.96
CA GLU A 330 22.77 8.51 0.15
C GLU A 330 22.39 7.03 0.06
N PHE A 331 22.05 6.57 -1.13
CA PHE A 331 21.78 5.15 -1.39
C PHE A 331 23.02 4.27 -1.09
N ALA A 332 24.20 4.70 -1.53
CA ALA A 332 25.45 3.95 -1.27
C ALA A 332 25.70 3.81 0.24
N LYS A 333 25.47 4.87 1.02
CA LYS A 333 25.56 4.81 2.50
C LYS A 333 24.54 3.82 3.08
N ALA A 334 23.29 3.85 2.60
CA ALA A 334 22.23 2.94 3.06
C ALA A 334 22.53 1.46 2.75
N THR A 335 23.35 1.15 1.75
CA THR A 335 23.75 -0.24 1.41
C THR A 335 24.94 -0.77 2.23
N GLN A 336 25.73 0.11 2.84
CA GLN A 336 26.98 -0.28 3.51
C GLN A 336 26.86 -0.34 5.04
N GLY A 337 25.84 0.27 5.61
CA GLY A 337 25.74 0.53 7.04
C GLY A 337 26.67 1.68 7.46
N THR A 338 26.22 2.48 8.44
CA THR A 338 27.04 3.51 9.10
C THR A 338 27.96 2.88 10.11
#